data_96685bc75f3a982f639bc5a98f6d4c0c
#
_entry.id   96685bc75f3a982f639bc5a98f6d4c0c
#
_cell.length_a   1.000
_cell.length_b   1.000
_cell.length_c   1.000
_cell.angle_alpha   90.00
_cell.angle_beta   90.00
_cell.angle_gamma   90.00
#
_symmetry.space_group_name_H-M   'P 1'
#
loop_
_entity.id
_entity.type
_entity.pdbx_description
1 polymer ?
#
loop_
_entity_poly.entity_id
_entity_poly.type
_entity_poly.pdbx_seq_one_letter_code
_entity_poly.pdbx_strand_id
1 'polypeptide(L)'
;VWGNTLEEVREPYYIEEQNLRFQGQYLDRETGLHSNTLRFYDPEIGRFTTPDPISLLGGINLYQYAPNPITWIDPWGLFNWNYKNMPGIDGFQKHHIIPQSLADHPALKKAGFDIHKTSNIIYLPSEEGKHKYRTIHKGSHPGYNKAVRAQLNEISLAGKAGKWKKAQYAQAVREVVSSERSGSRNGRTRLNKNSTQAGRCGK
;
A
#
# COMPACT_ATOMS: atom_id res chain seq x y z
N VAL A 1 -15.45 10.41 -18.25
CA VAL A 1 -15.87 9.39 -17.28
C VAL A 1 -15.03 9.49 -16.01
N TRP A 2 -13.73 9.75 -16.09
CA TRP A 2 -12.81 9.86 -14.97
C TRP A 2 -12.56 11.31 -14.53
N GLY A 3 -13.62 12.12 -14.40
CA GLY A 3 -13.52 13.56 -14.12
C GLY A 3 -13.28 14.41 -15.37
N ASN A 4 -13.30 13.81 -16.55
CA ASN A 4 -13.22 14.53 -17.81
C ASN A 4 -14.53 15.31 -18.05
N THR A 5 -14.40 16.53 -18.57
CA THR A 5 -15.55 17.36 -18.95
C THR A 5 -16.12 16.82 -20.25
N LEU A 6 -17.40 16.42 -20.24
CA LEU A 6 -18.10 15.99 -21.47
C LEU A 6 -18.58 17.20 -22.27
N GLU A 7 -19.05 18.21 -21.58
CA GLU A 7 -19.56 19.44 -22.17
C GLU A 7 -19.37 20.59 -21.18
N GLU A 8 -18.97 21.75 -21.65
CA GLU A 8 -18.89 22.97 -20.86
C GLU A 8 -19.89 24.02 -21.45
N VAL A 9 -21.03 24.13 -20.80
CA VAL A 9 -22.00 25.16 -21.17
C VAL A 9 -21.59 26.46 -20.51
N ARG A 10 -21.31 27.50 -21.33
CA ARG A 10 -20.98 28.82 -20.83
C ARG A 10 -22.23 29.69 -20.84
N GLU A 11 -22.64 30.11 -19.66
CA GLU A 11 -23.67 31.15 -19.55
C GLU A 11 -23.12 32.51 -20.03
N PRO A 12 -23.90 33.32 -20.74
CA PRO A 12 -23.43 34.60 -21.33
C PRO A 12 -22.83 35.61 -20.35
N TYR A 13 -23.06 35.41 -19.06
CA TYR A 13 -22.63 36.33 -17.99
C TYR A 13 -21.42 35.83 -17.22
N TYR A 14 -20.93 34.58 -17.48
CA TYR A 14 -19.73 34.04 -16.83
C TYR A 14 -18.48 34.50 -17.58
N ILE A 15 -17.69 35.36 -16.93
CA ILE A 15 -16.46 35.92 -17.49
C ILE A 15 -15.28 34.98 -17.30
N GLU A 16 -15.31 34.14 -16.28
CA GLU A 16 -14.20 33.25 -15.92
C GLU A 16 -14.53 31.79 -16.18
N GLU A 17 -13.51 31.05 -16.64
CA GLU A 17 -13.60 29.63 -16.92
C GLU A 17 -13.54 28.83 -15.63
N GLN A 18 -14.45 27.81 -15.46
CA GLN A 18 -14.44 26.96 -14.31
C GLN A 18 -13.40 25.82 -14.49
N ASN A 19 -12.31 25.89 -13.76
CA ASN A 19 -11.21 24.95 -13.85
C ASN A 19 -11.14 23.94 -12.69
N LEU A 20 -12.01 24.06 -11.69
CA LEU A 20 -12.09 23.07 -10.60
C LEU A 20 -12.63 21.74 -11.14
N ARG A 21 -12.00 20.63 -10.71
CA ARG A 21 -12.37 19.26 -11.10
C ARG A 21 -12.69 18.44 -9.85
N PHE A 22 -12.12 17.26 -9.66
CA PHE A 22 -12.23 16.56 -8.38
C PHE A 22 -11.59 17.36 -7.25
N GLN A 23 -11.94 17.06 -5.99
CA GLN A 23 -11.37 17.75 -4.84
C GLN A 23 -9.82 17.70 -4.89
N GLY A 24 -9.22 18.88 -4.88
CA GLY A 24 -7.77 19.07 -5.00
C GLY A 24 -7.26 19.14 -6.44
N GLN A 25 -8.12 19.07 -7.45
CA GLN A 25 -7.73 19.14 -8.86
C GLN A 25 -8.14 20.47 -9.52
N TYR A 26 -7.24 20.96 -10.36
CA TYR A 26 -7.44 22.16 -11.17
C TYR A 26 -7.04 21.85 -12.63
N LEU A 27 -7.95 22.13 -13.58
CA LEU A 27 -7.69 21.89 -14.99
C LEU A 27 -6.64 22.86 -15.52
N ASP A 28 -5.59 22.30 -16.07
CA ASP A 28 -4.67 23.01 -16.97
C ASP A 28 -5.21 22.89 -18.40
N ARG A 29 -5.70 24.00 -18.93
CA ARG A 29 -6.36 24.03 -20.26
C ARG A 29 -5.37 23.91 -21.43
N GLU A 30 -4.10 24.19 -21.21
CA GLU A 30 -3.10 24.06 -22.25
C GLU A 30 -2.78 22.58 -22.51
N THR A 31 -2.71 21.80 -21.45
CA THR A 31 -2.36 20.37 -21.53
C THR A 31 -3.56 19.44 -21.48
N GLY A 32 -4.72 19.91 -21.01
CA GLY A 32 -5.90 19.08 -20.73
C GLY A 32 -5.75 18.20 -19.47
N LEU A 33 -4.64 18.32 -18.76
CA LEU A 33 -4.39 17.57 -17.53
C LEU A 33 -4.96 18.30 -16.31
N HIS A 34 -5.22 17.55 -15.24
CA HIS A 34 -5.63 18.13 -13.97
C HIS A 34 -4.42 18.22 -13.02
N SER A 35 -4.00 19.44 -12.67
CA SER A 35 -3.03 19.68 -11.62
C SER A 35 -3.60 19.24 -10.28
N ASN A 36 -2.92 18.33 -9.60
CA ASN A 36 -3.30 17.81 -8.30
C ASN A 36 -2.09 17.91 -7.34
N THR A 37 -1.86 19.11 -6.84
CA THR A 37 -0.78 19.50 -5.92
C THR A 37 0.61 19.02 -6.36
N LEU A 38 0.93 17.75 -6.25
CA LEU A 38 2.26 17.18 -6.52
C LEU A 38 2.33 16.36 -7.81
N ARG A 39 1.20 16.10 -8.46
CA ARG A 39 1.12 15.30 -9.69
C ARG A 39 0.11 15.88 -10.68
N PHE A 40 0.24 15.49 -11.93
CA PHE A 40 -0.77 15.74 -12.96
C PHE A 40 -1.60 14.48 -13.20
N TYR A 41 -2.90 14.63 -13.15
CA TYR A 41 -3.87 13.57 -13.43
C TYR A 41 -4.39 13.70 -14.85
N ASP A 42 -4.39 12.59 -15.56
CA ASP A 42 -4.92 12.50 -16.90
C ASP A 42 -6.35 11.94 -16.85
N PRO A 43 -7.38 12.76 -17.14
CA PRO A 43 -8.77 12.35 -17.06
C PRO A 43 -9.20 11.42 -18.19
N GLU A 44 -8.44 11.31 -19.28
CA GLU A 44 -8.76 10.40 -20.38
C GLU A 44 -8.43 8.95 -20.02
N ILE A 45 -7.29 8.73 -19.38
CA ILE A 45 -6.83 7.40 -18.98
C ILE A 45 -7.09 7.09 -17.48
N GLY A 46 -7.62 8.05 -16.73
CA GLY A 46 -8.07 7.86 -15.34
C GLY A 46 -6.94 7.62 -14.33
N ARG A 47 -5.75 8.19 -14.55
CA ARG A 47 -4.59 8.00 -13.66
C ARG A 47 -3.63 9.19 -13.66
N PHE A 48 -2.69 9.21 -12.72
CA PHE A 48 -1.59 10.17 -12.73
C PHE A 48 -0.61 9.90 -13.89
N THR A 49 -0.01 10.97 -14.41
CA THR A 49 0.98 10.91 -15.51
C THR A 49 2.37 10.53 -15.02
N THR A 50 2.64 10.75 -13.73
CA THR A 50 3.92 10.44 -13.08
C THR A 50 3.72 9.43 -11.94
N PRO A 51 4.74 8.62 -11.63
CA PRO A 51 4.66 7.71 -10.49
C PRO A 51 4.54 8.50 -9.18
N ASP A 52 3.95 7.85 -8.17
CA ASP A 52 3.79 8.44 -6.85
C ASP A 52 5.14 8.81 -6.23
N PRO A 53 5.39 10.08 -5.84
CA PRO A 53 6.63 10.50 -5.21
C PRO A 53 6.96 9.75 -3.90
N ILE A 54 5.93 9.26 -3.21
CA ILE A 54 6.12 8.41 -2.03
C ILE A 54 6.26 6.93 -2.40
N SER A 55 6.34 6.63 -3.71
CA SER A 55 6.57 5.28 -4.24
C SER A 55 5.54 4.28 -3.70
N LEU A 56 5.97 3.05 -3.42
CA LEU A 56 5.10 2.00 -2.89
C LEU A 56 4.43 2.34 -1.53
N LEU A 57 4.78 3.46 -0.91
CA LEU A 57 4.08 3.96 0.28
C LEU A 57 2.66 4.46 -0.05
N GLY A 58 2.43 4.94 -1.28
CA GLY A 58 1.12 5.33 -1.79
C GLY A 58 0.26 4.16 -2.29
N GLY A 59 0.86 2.99 -2.53
CA GLY A 59 0.17 1.81 -3.04
C GLY A 59 1.00 1.02 -4.04
N ILE A 60 0.46 -0.11 -4.52
CA ILE A 60 1.15 -0.97 -5.49
C ILE A 60 1.11 -0.36 -6.90
N ASN A 61 0.02 0.32 -7.23
CA ASN A 61 -0.13 1.04 -8.49
C ASN A 61 0.30 2.49 -8.28
N LEU A 62 1.51 2.82 -8.71
CA LEU A 62 2.12 4.13 -8.51
C LEU A 62 1.42 5.27 -9.27
N TYR A 63 0.54 4.95 -10.21
CA TYR A 63 -0.17 5.90 -11.06
C TYR A 63 -1.65 6.05 -10.68
N GLN A 64 -2.12 5.31 -9.67
CA GLN A 64 -3.52 5.32 -9.27
C GLN A 64 -3.89 6.61 -8.56
N TYR A 65 -5.05 7.21 -8.93
CA TYR A 65 -5.63 8.34 -8.22
C TYR A 65 -6.24 7.88 -6.89
N ALA A 66 -7.17 6.95 -6.95
CA ALA A 66 -7.85 6.38 -5.79
C ALA A 66 -8.42 5.01 -6.13
N PRO A 67 -8.75 4.16 -5.14
CA PRO A 67 -9.37 2.85 -5.40
C PRO A 67 -10.73 2.93 -6.07
N ASN A 68 -11.49 3.92 -5.68
CA ASN A 68 -12.78 4.27 -6.23
C ASN A 68 -12.87 5.80 -6.31
N PRO A 69 -12.67 6.39 -7.48
CA PRO A 69 -12.66 7.83 -7.65
C PRO A 69 -14.04 8.49 -7.47
N ILE A 70 -15.12 7.71 -7.35
CA ILE A 70 -16.46 8.22 -7.07
C ILE A 70 -16.63 8.54 -5.58
N THR A 71 -16.01 7.74 -4.71
CA THR A 71 -16.21 7.83 -3.24
C THR A 71 -14.98 8.26 -2.47
N TRP A 72 -13.83 8.33 -3.12
CA TRP A 72 -12.54 8.66 -2.52
C TRP A 72 -11.88 9.81 -3.25
N ILE A 73 -11.16 10.62 -2.49
CA ILE A 73 -10.40 11.77 -3.02
C ILE A 73 -8.92 11.61 -2.66
N ASP A 74 -8.04 12.13 -3.52
CA ASP A 74 -6.62 12.28 -3.26
C ASP A 74 -6.21 13.76 -3.33
N PRO A 75 -6.42 14.57 -2.28
CA PRO A 75 -6.23 16.01 -2.30
C PRO A 75 -4.78 16.46 -2.54
N TRP A 76 -3.83 15.58 -2.25
CA TRP A 76 -2.40 15.88 -2.30
C TRP A 76 -1.68 15.27 -3.50
N GLY A 77 -2.36 14.45 -4.29
CA GLY A 77 -1.70 13.62 -5.28
C GLY A 77 -0.76 12.58 -4.66
N LEU A 78 -1.02 12.19 -3.41
CA LEU A 78 -0.20 11.27 -2.60
C LEU A 78 -1.10 10.34 -1.82
N PHE A 79 -1.80 9.45 -2.49
CA PHE A 79 -2.78 8.60 -1.83
C PHE A 79 -2.10 7.67 -0.81
N ASN A 80 -2.23 8.00 0.46
CA ASN A 80 -1.68 7.20 1.56
C ASN A 80 -2.77 6.33 2.19
N TRP A 81 -2.73 5.06 1.83
CA TRP A 81 -3.57 4.05 2.45
C TRP A 81 -3.01 3.67 3.81
N ASN A 82 -3.88 3.56 4.78
CA ASN A 82 -3.58 2.83 6.02
C ASN A 82 -4.51 1.60 6.11
N TYR A 83 -4.21 0.71 7.04
CA TYR A 83 -4.98 -0.53 7.22
C TYR A 83 -6.50 -0.32 7.32
N LYS A 84 -6.95 0.78 7.97
CA LYS A 84 -8.37 1.08 8.17
C LYS A 84 -9.07 1.43 6.84
N ASN A 85 -8.38 2.18 5.98
CA ASN A 85 -8.94 2.70 4.73
C ASN A 85 -8.81 1.74 3.55
N MET A 86 -8.04 0.64 3.68
CA MET A 86 -7.93 -0.36 2.62
C MET A 86 -9.28 -1.05 2.40
N PRO A 87 -9.75 -1.21 1.14
CA PRO A 87 -11.01 -1.90 0.85
C PRO A 87 -10.97 -3.37 1.28
N GLY A 88 -12.14 -3.96 1.53
CA GLY A 88 -12.30 -5.41 1.59
C GLY A 88 -12.21 -6.00 0.18
N ILE A 89 -11.60 -7.17 0.05
CA ILE A 89 -11.58 -7.96 -1.20
C ILE A 89 -12.19 -9.31 -0.87
N ASP A 90 -13.24 -9.71 -1.60
CA ASP A 90 -13.90 -10.99 -1.37
C ASP A 90 -12.93 -12.16 -1.51
N GLY A 91 -12.98 -13.07 -0.55
CA GLY A 91 -12.08 -14.22 -0.47
C GLY A 91 -10.63 -13.89 -0.07
N PHE A 92 -10.35 -12.64 0.36
CA PHE A 92 -9.03 -12.24 0.85
C PHE A 92 -9.11 -11.54 2.19
N GLN A 93 -8.08 -11.70 3.01
CA GLN A 93 -7.93 -11.00 4.27
C GLN A 93 -6.71 -10.10 4.25
N LYS A 94 -6.84 -8.92 4.87
CA LYS A 94 -5.71 -8.00 5.10
C LYS A 94 -4.81 -8.59 6.18
N HIS A 95 -3.55 -8.82 5.85
CA HIS A 95 -2.55 -9.37 6.75
C HIS A 95 -1.43 -8.37 7.01
N HIS A 96 -1.14 -8.09 8.28
CA HIS A 96 0.03 -7.33 8.68
C HIS A 96 1.27 -8.20 8.55
N ILE A 97 2.20 -7.81 7.67
CA ILE A 97 3.47 -8.52 7.46
C ILE A 97 4.29 -8.51 8.76
N ILE A 98 4.47 -7.35 9.37
CA ILE A 98 4.90 -7.28 10.77
C ILE A 98 3.64 -7.28 11.62
N PRO A 99 3.43 -8.30 12.46
CA PRO A 99 2.22 -8.46 13.26
C PRO A 99 1.93 -7.28 14.20
N GLN A 100 0.66 -6.93 14.37
CA GLN A 100 0.22 -5.85 15.28
C GLN A 100 0.73 -6.04 16.72
N SER A 101 0.83 -7.29 17.19
CA SER A 101 1.37 -7.61 18.51
C SER A 101 2.84 -7.20 18.72
N LEU A 102 3.52 -6.78 17.65
CA LEU A 102 4.89 -6.29 17.67
C LEU A 102 5.02 -4.78 17.52
N ALA A 103 3.92 -4.02 17.53
CA ALA A 103 3.91 -2.57 17.34
C ALA A 103 4.90 -1.83 18.25
N ASP A 104 5.01 -2.28 19.48
CA ASP A 104 5.88 -1.68 20.50
C ASP A 104 7.33 -2.17 20.48
N HIS A 105 7.70 -3.00 19.49
CA HIS A 105 9.04 -3.55 19.43
C HIS A 105 10.11 -2.45 19.28
N PRO A 106 11.24 -2.50 20.03
CA PRO A 106 12.26 -1.44 20.04
C PRO A 106 12.84 -1.12 18.66
N ALA A 107 13.03 -2.13 17.78
CA ALA A 107 13.49 -1.90 16.41
C ALA A 107 12.52 -1.05 15.60
N LEU A 108 11.21 -1.28 15.74
CA LEU A 108 10.16 -0.53 15.03
C LEU A 108 10.08 0.92 15.52
N LYS A 109 10.13 1.13 16.85
CA LYS A 109 10.16 2.47 17.45
C LYS A 109 11.38 3.28 16.98
N LYS A 110 12.56 2.67 16.97
CA LYS A 110 13.80 3.31 16.46
C LYS A 110 13.75 3.58 14.95
N ALA A 111 13.12 2.72 14.19
CA ALA A 111 12.87 2.91 12.76
C ALA A 111 11.84 4.01 12.46
N GLY A 112 10.97 4.34 13.42
CA GLY A 112 9.76 5.15 13.19
C GLY A 112 8.79 4.46 12.25
N PHE A 113 8.67 3.13 12.38
CA PHE A 113 7.86 2.30 11.49
C PHE A 113 6.40 2.26 11.97
N ASP A 114 5.49 2.66 11.08
CA ASP A 114 4.06 2.57 11.31
C ASP A 114 3.54 1.24 10.74
N ILE A 115 3.08 0.36 11.64
CA ILE A 115 2.58 -0.97 11.26
C ILE A 115 1.28 -0.96 10.48
N HIS A 116 0.54 0.16 10.49
CA HIS A 116 -0.74 0.29 9.80
C HIS A 116 -0.61 0.84 8.37
N LYS A 117 0.58 1.25 7.96
CA LYS A 117 0.83 1.66 6.58
C LYS A 117 0.70 0.48 5.61
N THR A 118 0.28 0.77 4.38
CA THR A 118 0.12 -0.21 3.30
C THR A 118 1.39 -0.98 2.99
N SER A 119 2.55 -0.35 3.19
CA SER A 119 3.84 -1.03 3.07
C SER A 119 4.00 -2.24 4.00
N ASN A 120 3.19 -2.34 5.06
CA ASN A 120 3.14 -3.48 5.97
C ASN A 120 1.93 -4.39 5.74
N ILE A 121 1.05 -4.10 4.78
CA ILE A 121 -0.18 -4.87 4.56
C ILE A 121 -0.10 -5.65 3.26
N ILE A 122 -0.58 -6.88 3.28
CA ILE A 122 -0.76 -7.71 2.10
C ILE A 122 -2.14 -8.39 2.15
N TYR A 123 -2.81 -8.50 1.00
CA TYR A 123 -4.00 -9.31 0.88
C TYR A 123 -3.60 -10.77 0.64
N LEU A 124 -4.04 -11.64 1.51
CA LEU A 124 -3.83 -13.08 1.42
C LEU A 124 -5.18 -13.79 1.28
N PRO A 125 -5.27 -14.86 0.47
CA PRO A 125 -6.50 -15.63 0.32
C PRO A 125 -6.91 -16.21 1.67
N SER A 126 -8.21 -16.18 1.96
CA SER A 126 -8.79 -16.76 3.18
C SER A 126 -8.98 -18.27 3.10
N GLU A 127 -9.01 -18.81 1.88
CA GLU A 127 -9.25 -20.23 1.61
C GLU A 127 -8.47 -20.70 0.38
N GLU A 128 -8.41 -22.02 0.22
CA GLU A 128 -7.79 -22.69 -0.91
C GLU A 128 -8.54 -22.38 -2.21
N GLY A 129 -7.82 -22.29 -3.32
CA GLY A 129 -8.40 -22.03 -4.65
C GLY A 129 -8.58 -20.56 -5.01
N LYS A 130 -8.67 -19.64 -4.05
CA LYS A 130 -8.80 -18.19 -4.33
C LYS A 130 -7.58 -17.57 -4.99
N HIS A 131 -6.39 -18.12 -4.78
CA HIS A 131 -5.17 -17.67 -5.44
C HIS A 131 -4.16 -18.80 -5.58
N LYS A 132 -3.57 -18.94 -6.78
CA LYS A 132 -2.70 -20.08 -7.12
C LYS A 132 -1.43 -20.21 -6.26
N TYR A 133 -0.84 -19.10 -5.84
CA TYR A 133 0.52 -19.11 -5.24
C TYR A 133 0.59 -18.52 -3.83
N ARG A 134 -0.28 -17.59 -3.45
CA ARG A 134 -0.17 -16.89 -2.18
C ARG A 134 -0.42 -17.81 -0.99
N THR A 135 0.28 -17.53 0.10
CA THR A 135 0.01 -18.14 1.39
C THR A 135 -1.43 -17.90 1.82
N ILE A 136 -2.10 -18.94 2.33
CA ILE A 136 -3.47 -18.83 2.85
C ILE A 136 -3.44 -18.22 4.25
N HIS A 137 -4.27 -17.20 4.46
CA HIS A 137 -4.49 -16.57 5.76
C HIS A 137 -5.69 -17.20 6.46
N LYS A 138 -5.44 -18.16 7.35
CA LYS A 138 -6.48 -18.85 8.10
C LYS A 138 -6.09 -19.01 9.56
N GLY A 139 -6.89 -18.44 10.45
CA GLY A 139 -6.69 -18.53 11.90
C GLY A 139 -5.50 -17.71 12.42
N SER A 140 -5.07 -18.02 13.66
CA SER A 140 -3.94 -17.35 14.31
C SER A 140 -2.60 -17.93 13.87
N HIS A 141 -1.53 -17.13 13.94
CA HIS A 141 -0.19 -17.53 13.46
C HIS A 141 0.93 -17.24 14.49
N PRO A 142 0.88 -17.87 15.67
CA PRO A 142 1.84 -17.59 16.73
C PRO A 142 3.29 -17.94 16.34
N GLY A 143 3.48 -18.98 15.53
CA GLY A 143 4.79 -19.37 14.99
C GLY A 143 5.39 -18.30 14.08
N TYR A 144 4.59 -17.75 13.18
CA TYR A 144 4.98 -16.62 12.33
C TYR A 144 5.34 -15.38 13.15
N ASN A 145 4.49 -15.02 14.11
CA ASN A 145 4.75 -13.90 15.00
C ASN A 145 6.07 -14.05 15.78
N LYS A 146 6.39 -15.28 16.22
CA LYS A 146 7.66 -15.60 16.89
C LYS A 146 8.85 -15.44 15.94
N ALA A 147 8.74 -15.91 14.70
CA ALA A 147 9.79 -15.78 13.69
C ALA A 147 10.08 -14.31 13.35
N VAL A 148 9.05 -13.51 13.10
CA VAL A 148 9.21 -12.07 12.83
C VAL A 148 9.79 -11.33 14.05
N ARG A 149 9.38 -11.70 15.27
CA ARG A 149 9.97 -11.15 16.51
C ARG A 149 11.47 -11.45 16.59
N ALA A 150 11.90 -12.66 16.22
CA ALA A 150 13.32 -13.03 16.24
C ALA A 150 14.13 -12.15 15.28
N GLN A 151 13.65 -11.94 14.04
CA GLN A 151 14.30 -11.05 13.07
C GLN A 151 14.40 -9.60 13.61
N LEU A 152 13.35 -9.08 14.23
CA LEU A 152 13.37 -7.74 14.82
C LEU A 152 14.32 -7.65 16.03
N ASN A 153 14.49 -8.72 16.80
CA ASN A 153 15.46 -8.79 17.89
C ASN A 153 16.88 -8.70 17.35
N GLU A 154 17.20 -9.43 16.26
CA GLU A 154 18.50 -9.33 15.58
C GLU A 154 18.79 -7.90 15.12
N ILE A 155 17.81 -7.23 14.50
CA ILE A 155 17.92 -5.80 14.13
C ILE A 155 18.21 -4.94 15.36
N SER A 156 17.53 -5.19 16.48
CA SER A 156 17.76 -4.43 17.71
C SER A 156 19.18 -4.63 18.27
N LEU A 157 19.68 -5.86 18.24
CA LEU A 157 21.03 -6.21 18.71
C LEU A 157 22.10 -5.59 17.79
N ALA A 158 21.99 -5.81 16.49
CA ALA A 158 22.90 -5.25 15.48
C ALA A 158 22.93 -3.72 15.54
N GLY A 159 21.74 -3.10 15.64
CA GLY A 159 21.64 -1.66 15.71
C GLY A 159 22.18 -1.04 16.99
N LYS A 160 22.13 -1.74 18.13
CA LYS A 160 22.79 -1.33 19.39
C LYS A 160 24.30 -1.42 19.24
N ALA A 161 24.81 -2.56 18.76
CA ALA A 161 26.25 -2.78 18.57
C ALA A 161 26.84 -1.78 17.55
N GLY A 162 26.15 -1.58 16.42
CA GLY A 162 26.58 -0.67 15.35
C GLY A 162 26.24 0.79 15.58
N LYS A 163 25.64 1.18 16.71
CA LYS A 163 25.17 2.55 17.00
C LYS A 163 24.33 3.15 15.87
N TRP A 164 23.42 2.34 15.32
CA TRP A 164 22.62 2.73 14.16
C TRP A 164 21.76 3.96 14.40
N LYS A 165 21.66 4.78 13.35
CA LYS A 165 20.71 5.89 13.28
C LYS A 165 19.35 5.40 12.77
N LYS A 166 18.31 6.22 12.88
CA LYS A 166 16.94 5.94 12.44
C LYS A 166 16.85 5.34 11.03
N ALA A 167 17.61 5.89 10.07
CA ALA A 167 17.60 5.46 8.68
C ALA A 167 18.04 4.00 8.51
N GLN A 168 19.07 3.56 9.25
CA GLN A 168 19.57 2.19 9.19
C GLN A 168 18.57 1.19 9.80
N TYR A 169 17.95 1.52 10.94
CA TYR A 169 16.85 0.75 11.49
C TYR A 169 15.68 0.65 10.50
N ALA A 170 15.31 1.77 9.86
CA ALA A 170 14.22 1.80 8.90
C ALA A 170 14.51 0.96 7.65
N GLN A 171 15.76 0.92 7.20
CA GLN A 171 16.17 0.07 6.09
C GLN A 171 16.07 -1.40 6.47
N ALA A 172 16.66 -1.82 7.59
CA ALA A 172 16.62 -3.20 8.05
C ALA A 172 15.18 -3.72 8.24
N VAL A 173 14.30 -2.89 8.82
CA VAL A 173 12.87 -3.23 8.96
C VAL A 173 12.20 -3.39 7.59
N ARG A 174 12.50 -2.52 6.61
CA ARG A 174 11.96 -2.65 5.24
C ARG A 174 12.41 -3.94 4.56
N GLU A 175 13.63 -4.39 4.80
CA GLU A 175 14.15 -5.66 4.27
C GLU A 175 13.37 -6.86 4.81
N VAL A 176 13.07 -6.87 6.12
CA VAL A 176 12.18 -7.89 6.71
C VAL A 176 10.81 -7.86 6.05
N VAL A 177 10.18 -6.68 5.93
CA VAL A 177 8.86 -6.55 5.29
C VAL A 177 8.90 -7.04 3.84
N SER A 178 9.95 -6.71 3.09
CA SER A 178 10.11 -7.12 1.68
C SER A 178 10.27 -8.62 1.55
N SER A 179 11.10 -9.24 2.38
CA SER A 179 11.34 -10.68 2.41
C SER A 179 10.07 -11.47 2.74
N GLU A 180 9.38 -11.09 3.83
CA GLU A 180 8.15 -11.76 4.26
C GLU A 180 7.00 -11.53 3.27
N ARG A 181 6.91 -10.35 2.64
CA ARG A 181 5.97 -10.07 1.56
C ARG A 181 6.20 -10.98 0.36
N SER A 182 7.45 -11.11 -0.07
CA SER A 182 7.84 -11.99 -1.17
C SER A 182 7.51 -13.45 -0.84
N GLY A 183 7.88 -13.90 0.36
CA GLY A 183 7.57 -15.24 0.85
C GLY A 183 6.06 -15.52 0.85
N SER A 184 5.24 -14.57 1.31
CA SER A 184 3.79 -14.69 1.35
C SER A 184 3.16 -14.70 -0.05
N ARG A 185 3.69 -13.91 -1.00
CA ARG A 185 3.21 -13.87 -2.40
C ARG A 185 3.44 -15.18 -3.14
N ASN A 186 4.55 -15.85 -2.90
CA ASN A 186 4.90 -17.10 -3.57
C ASN A 186 4.65 -18.34 -2.70
N GLY A 187 4.01 -18.17 -1.50
CA GLY A 187 3.61 -19.21 -0.56
C GLY A 187 4.78 -19.93 0.11
N ARG A 188 5.96 -19.34 0.14
CA ARG A 188 7.10 -19.85 0.92
C ARG A 188 6.96 -19.56 2.41
N THR A 189 6.43 -18.39 2.76
CA THR A 189 6.12 -18.04 4.15
C THR A 189 4.93 -18.84 4.64
N ARG A 190 5.12 -19.64 5.69
CA ARG A 190 4.06 -20.38 6.37
C ARG A 190 3.56 -19.56 7.57
N LEU A 191 2.29 -19.18 7.55
CA LEU A 191 1.65 -18.53 8.69
C LEU A 191 1.33 -19.57 9.79
N ASN A 192 0.78 -20.74 9.38
CA ASN A 192 0.48 -21.87 10.23
C ASN A 192 0.47 -23.19 9.40
N LYS A 193 0.12 -24.30 10.02
CA LYS A 193 0.09 -25.63 9.35
C LYS A 193 -0.86 -25.66 8.14
N ASN A 194 -1.94 -24.86 8.15
CA ASN A 194 -3.01 -24.83 7.15
C ASN A 194 -2.85 -23.69 6.14
N SER A 195 -1.68 -23.05 6.07
CA SER A 195 -1.46 -21.85 5.22
C SER A 195 -0.81 -22.15 3.87
N THR A 196 -0.52 -23.39 3.58
CA THR A 196 0.03 -23.82 2.28
C THR A 196 -1.10 -24.26 1.36
N GLN A 197 -1.01 -23.90 0.08
CA GLN A 197 -1.93 -24.42 -0.92
C GLN A 197 -1.59 -25.87 -1.25
N ALA A 198 -2.60 -26.75 -1.27
CA ALA A 198 -2.41 -28.10 -1.77
C ALA A 198 -2.03 -28.04 -3.26
N GLY A 199 -0.99 -28.78 -3.66
CA GLY A 199 -0.54 -28.84 -5.04
C GLY A 199 0.81 -28.16 -5.32
N ARG A 200 1.51 -27.67 -4.30
CA ARG A 200 2.90 -27.16 -4.43
C ARG A 200 4.00 -28.20 -4.23
N CYS A 201 3.68 -29.46 -4.22
CA CYS A 201 4.72 -30.48 -4.33
C CYS A 201 5.15 -30.57 -5.78
N GLY A 202 6.31 -30.05 -6.06
CA GLY A 202 7.21 -30.22 -7.14
C GLY A 202 6.70 -30.84 -8.47
N LYS A 203 6.83 -30.09 -9.52
CA LYS A 203 7.44 -30.57 -10.77
C LYS A 203 8.29 -29.46 -11.33
#